data_aa35eca22c6331bbff53c9f900728bbd
#
_entry.id   aa35eca22c6331bbff53c9f900728bbd
#
_cell.length_a   1.000
_cell.length_b   1.000
_cell.length_c   1.000
_cell.angle_alpha   90.00
_cell.angle_beta   90.00
_cell.angle_gamma   90.00
#
_symmetry.space_group_name_H-M   'P 1'
#
loop_
_entity.id
_entity.type
_entity.pdbx_description
1 polymer ?
#
loop_
_entity_poly.entity_id
_entity_poly.type
_entity_poly.pdbx_seq_one_letter_code
_entity_poly.pdbx_strand_id
1 'polypeptide(L)'
;RTEAVGDAAGLVILAGLNEGGWPQALPPDPWLSRPMRLAAGLTLPERRVGLAAHDFQQAVGAAQVVLSRARRDAEAETIPSRWLNRLVNLLGGLPDQQGPQALAQMRARGQRWLDLAALQARPRMALSPAPRPSPIPPAPALRQMSVTEVRNLIRDPYAVYARRVLGLRA
;
A
#
# COMPACT_ATOMS: atom_id res chain seq x y z
N ARG A 1 -15.58 -12.08 -5.67
CA ARG A 1 -16.06 -13.42 -5.27
C ARG A 1 -14.85 -14.30 -5.23
N THR A 2 -14.47 -14.75 -4.05
CA THR A 2 -13.60 -15.91 -3.92
C THR A 2 -14.47 -17.09 -4.36
N GLU A 3 -14.42 -17.43 -5.65
CA GLU A 3 -15.03 -18.65 -6.12
C GLU A 3 -14.40 -19.78 -5.34
N ALA A 4 -15.21 -20.73 -4.91
CA ALA A 4 -14.81 -21.82 -4.07
C ALA A 4 -13.42 -22.33 -4.47
N VAL A 5 -12.44 -22.11 -3.59
CA VAL A 5 -11.15 -22.75 -3.68
C VAL A 5 -11.48 -24.23 -3.41
N GLY A 6 -11.76 -24.96 -4.49
CA GLY A 6 -12.03 -26.37 -4.41
C GLY A 6 -10.84 -27.09 -3.81
N ASP A 7 -11.03 -28.28 -3.29
CA ASP A 7 -10.03 -29.16 -2.66
C ASP A 7 -8.74 -29.40 -3.46
N ALA A 8 -8.63 -28.83 -4.66
CA ALA A 8 -7.50 -29.00 -5.57
C ALA A 8 -6.40 -27.93 -5.44
N ALA A 9 -6.59 -26.86 -4.68
CA ALA A 9 -5.56 -25.83 -4.53
C ALA A 9 -4.54 -26.26 -3.45
N GLY A 10 -3.34 -26.57 -3.88
CA GLY A 10 -2.25 -26.92 -2.93
C GLY A 10 -1.81 -25.78 -2.02
N LEU A 11 -2.08 -24.52 -2.39
CA LEU A 11 -1.73 -23.31 -1.63
C LEU A 11 -2.79 -22.23 -1.82
N VAL A 12 -3.26 -21.67 -0.71
CA VAL A 12 -4.18 -20.50 -0.70
C VAL A 12 -3.46 -19.28 -0.13
N ILE A 13 -3.50 -18.18 -0.83
CA ILE A 13 -2.90 -16.91 -0.37
C ILE A 13 -4.02 -15.89 -0.13
N LEU A 14 -4.23 -15.52 1.13
CA LEU A 14 -5.14 -14.46 1.54
C LEU A 14 -4.35 -13.17 1.77
N ALA A 15 -4.39 -12.28 0.80
CA ALA A 15 -3.64 -11.03 0.82
C ALA A 15 -4.52 -9.83 1.23
N GLY A 16 -3.88 -8.76 1.71
CA GLY A 16 -4.57 -7.52 2.05
C GLY A 16 -5.50 -7.64 3.27
N LEU A 17 -5.13 -8.43 4.28
CA LEU A 17 -5.91 -8.61 5.50
C LEU A 17 -5.85 -7.38 6.41
N ASN A 18 -6.25 -6.24 5.85
CA ASN A 18 -6.36 -4.95 6.52
C ASN A 18 -7.81 -4.59 6.81
N GLU A 19 -8.06 -3.73 7.80
CA GLU A 19 -9.40 -3.21 8.09
C GLU A 19 -9.95 -2.47 6.86
N GLY A 20 -11.23 -2.65 6.59
CA GLY A 20 -11.88 -2.14 5.37
C GLY A 20 -11.69 -3.01 4.12
N GLY A 21 -10.66 -3.88 4.08
CA GLY A 21 -10.46 -4.87 3.00
C GLY A 21 -11.14 -6.21 3.31
N TRP A 22 -11.01 -6.68 4.56
CA TRP A 22 -11.59 -7.95 5.03
C TRP A 22 -12.27 -7.80 6.40
N PRO A 23 -13.61 -7.81 6.48
CA PRO A 23 -14.57 -7.70 5.39
C PRO A 23 -14.50 -6.32 4.70
N GLN A 24 -14.85 -6.29 3.42
CA GLN A 24 -14.98 -5.03 2.71
C GLN A 24 -16.03 -4.14 3.39
N ALA A 25 -15.70 -2.87 3.57
CA ALA A 25 -16.64 -1.89 4.08
C ALA A 25 -17.88 -1.84 3.17
N LEU A 26 -19.06 -1.84 3.78
CA LEU A 26 -20.32 -1.73 3.05
C LEU A 26 -20.59 -0.23 2.81
N PRO A 27 -20.58 0.25 1.57
CA PRO A 27 -20.96 1.61 1.29
C PRO A 27 -22.44 1.80 1.69
N PRO A 28 -22.80 2.97 2.24
CA PRO A 28 -24.20 3.29 2.49
C PRO A 28 -24.97 3.30 1.15
N ASP A 29 -26.16 2.69 1.16
CA ASP A 29 -27.06 2.76 0.01
C ASP A 29 -27.74 4.15 0.02
N PRO A 30 -27.50 5.00 -0.99
CA PRO A 30 -28.07 6.34 -1.01
C PRO A 30 -29.59 6.36 -1.28
N TRP A 31 -30.15 5.25 -1.76
CA TRP A 31 -31.54 5.20 -2.23
C TRP A 31 -32.44 4.42 -1.29
N LEU A 32 -31.96 3.31 -0.72
CA LEU A 32 -32.77 2.39 0.05
C LEU A 32 -32.26 2.25 1.49
N SER A 33 -33.06 2.72 2.43
CA SER A 33 -32.81 2.44 3.84
C SER A 33 -33.02 0.95 4.16
N ARG A 34 -32.46 0.48 5.27
CA ARG A 34 -32.65 -0.92 5.73
C ARG A 34 -34.11 -1.37 5.81
N PRO A 35 -35.02 -0.58 6.43
CA PRO A 35 -36.44 -0.94 6.46
C PRO A 35 -37.07 -1.05 5.07
N MET A 36 -36.70 -0.15 4.16
CA MET A 36 -37.21 -0.18 2.77
C MET A 36 -36.72 -1.43 2.03
N ARG A 37 -35.47 -1.83 2.24
CA ARG A 37 -34.93 -3.08 1.66
C ARG A 37 -35.68 -4.31 2.19
N LEU A 38 -35.95 -4.37 3.50
CA LEU A 38 -36.72 -5.45 4.09
C LEU A 38 -38.16 -5.49 3.53
N ALA A 39 -38.84 -4.35 3.46
CA ALA A 39 -40.18 -4.26 2.90
C ALA A 39 -40.25 -4.69 1.43
N ALA A 40 -39.18 -4.41 0.67
CA ALA A 40 -39.06 -4.83 -0.71
C ALA A 40 -38.55 -6.28 -0.91
N GLY A 41 -38.35 -7.04 0.15
CA GLY A 41 -37.83 -8.41 0.09
C GLY A 41 -36.38 -8.53 -0.36
N LEU A 42 -35.61 -7.42 -0.33
CA LEU A 42 -34.23 -7.39 -0.73
C LEU A 42 -33.30 -7.86 0.40
N THR A 43 -32.22 -8.50 0.03
CA THR A 43 -31.20 -8.94 0.99
C THR A 43 -30.51 -7.75 1.67
N LEU A 44 -30.33 -7.84 2.98
CA LEU A 44 -29.60 -6.84 3.74
C LEU A 44 -28.10 -6.85 3.40
N PRO A 45 -27.42 -5.68 3.44
CA PRO A 45 -26.00 -5.58 3.19
C PRO A 45 -25.15 -6.49 4.10
N GLU A 46 -25.57 -6.74 5.32
CA GLU A 46 -24.91 -7.60 6.31
C GLU A 46 -24.75 -9.05 5.84
N ARG A 47 -25.60 -9.52 4.96
CA ARG A 47 -25.46 -10.85 4.34
C ARG A 47 -24.13 -10.98 3.58
N ARG A 48 -23.65 -9.89 2.98
CA ARG A 48 -22.33 -9.86 2.32
C ARG A 48 -21.20 -10.12 3.29
N VAL A 49 -21.27 -9.53 4.50
CA VAL A 49 -20.28 -9.76 5.56
C VAL A 49 -20.30 -11.22 6.00
N GLY A 50 -21.50 -11.81 6.15
CA GLY A 50 -21.65 -13.23 6.49
C GLY A 50 -21.08 -14.17 5.43
N LEU A 51 -21.34 -13.90 4.15
CA LEU A 51 -20.77 -14.67 3.03
C LEU A 51 -19.24 -14.54 2.98
N ALA A 52 -18.71 -13.32 3.13
CA ALA A 52 -17.28 -13.10 3.16
C ALA A 52 -16.60 -13.77 4.36
N ALA A 53 -17.28 -13.85 5.52
CA ALA A 53 -16.79 -14.60 6.68
C ALA A 53 -16.74 -16.11 6.41
N HIS A 54 -17.76 -16.63 5.74
CA HIS A 54 -17.80 -18.03 5.31
C HIS A 54 -16.66 -18.33 4.33
N ASP A 55 -16.47 -17.50 3.31
CA ASP A 55 -15.39 -17.63 2.33
C ASP A 55 -14.01 -17.58 3.00
N PHE A 56 -13.83 -16.67 3.96
CA PHE A 56 -12.59 -16.59 4.74
C PHE A 56 -12.35 -17.87 5.55
N GLN A 57 -13.38 -18.39 6.22
CA GLN A 57 -13.29 -19.61 7.01
C GLN A 57 -12.95 -20.82 6.14
N GLN A 58 -13.58 -20.96 4.99
CA GLN A 58 -13.27 -22.00 4.01
C GLN A 58 -11.82 -21.91 3.55
N ALA A 59 -11.37 -20.70 3.19
CA ALA A 59 -10.01 -20.47 2.70
C ALA A 59 -8.93 -20.77 3.76
N VAL A 60 -9.18 -20.42 5.03
CA VAL A 60 -8.25 -20.72 6.13
C VAL A 60 -8.19 -22.22 6.46
N GLY A 61 -9.22 -22.99 6.10
CA GLY A 61 -9.27 -24.44 6.25
C GLY A 61 -8.47 -25.22 5.19
N ALA A 62 -7.86 -24.57 4.19
CA ALA A 62 -7.06 -25.23 3.16
C ALA A 62 -5.77 -25.85 3.73
N ALA A 63 -5.20 -26.83 3.01
CA ALA A 63 -4.02 -27.57 3.44
C ALA A 63 -2.78 -26.68 3.68
N GLN A 64 -2.59 -25.67 2.83
CA GLN A 64 -1.53 -24.68 2.99
C GLN A 64 -2.12 -23.27 2.78
N VAL A 65 -1.91 -22.41 3.77
CA VAL A 65 -2.46 -21.05 3.75
C VAL A 65 -1.37 -20.03 4.08
N VAL A 66 -1.29 -18.97 3.29
CA VAL A 66 -0.48 -17.79 3.58
C VAL A 66 -1.42 -16.62 3.84
N LEU A 67 -1.28 -16.01 5.01
CA LEU A 67 -2.01 -14.79 5.40
C LEU A 67 -1.06 -13.60 5.33
N SER A 68 -1.41 -12.57 4.58
CA SER A 68 -0.59 -11.38 4.48
C SER A 68 -1.40 -10.10 4.59
N ARG A 69 -0.76 -9.05 5.13
CA ARG A 69 -1.32 -7.71 5.20
C ARG A 69 -0.24 -6.66 4.92
N ALA A 70 -0.63 -5.50 4.46
CA ALA A 70 0.25 -4.34 4.48
C ALA A 70 0.39 -3.86 5.93
N ARG A 71 1.58 -3.48 6.36
CA ARG A 71 1.81 -2.80 7.66
C ARG A 71 1.66 -1.30 7.54
N ARG A 72 1.90 -0.78 6.35
CA ARG A 72 1.76 0.64 6.00
C ARG A 72 1.16 0.75 4.61
N ASP A 73 0.42 1.79 4.38
CA ASP A 73 0.05 2.30 3.06
C ASP A 73 0.88 3.54 2.71
N ALA A 74 0.46 4.31 1.72
CA ALA A 74 1.17 5.51 1.29
C ALA A 74 1.17 6.63 2.36
N GLU A 75 0.21 6.63 3.26
CA GLU A 75 -0.04 7.74 4.19
C GLU A 75 0.24 7.38 5.65
N ALA A 76 -0.12 6.16 6.10
CA ALA A 76 -0.10 5.81 7.51
C ALA A 76 0.17 4.32 7.78
N GLU A 77 0.26 3.96 9.05
CA GLU A 77 0.21 2.57 9.48
C GLU A 77 -1.21 2.02 9.34
N THR A 78 -1.32 0.82 8.79
CA THR A 78 -2.60 0.17 8.57
C THR A 78 -3.01 -0.68 9.78
N ILE A 79 -4.31 -0.82 9.97
CA ILE A 79 -4.89 -1.66 11.01
C ILE A 79 -5.14 -3.07 10.44
N PRO A 80 -4.76 -4.15 11.13
CA PRO A 80 -5.09 -5.50 10.70
C PRO A 80 -6.61 -5.73 10.70
N SER A 81 -7.09 -6.55 9.77
CA SER A 81 -8.51 -6.89 9.71
C SER A 81 -8.98 -7.55 11.01
N ARG A 82 -10.24 -7.32 11.34
CA ARG A 82 -10.86 -7.93 12.53
C ARG A 82 -10.79 -9.46 12.54
N TRP A 83 -10.81 -10.10 11.38
CA TRP A 83 -10.73 -11.56 11.26
C TRP A 83 -9.32 -12.08 11.52
N LEU A 84 -8.31 -11.37 11.03
CA LEU A 84 -6.92 -11.69 11.37
C LEU A 84 -6.66 -11.53 12.86
N ASN A 85 -7.13 -10.42 13.47
CA ASN A 85 -7.01 -10.19 14.91
C ASN A 85 -7.73 -11.29 15.71
N ARG A 86 -8.93 -11.68 15.30
CA ARG A 86 -9.68 -12.74 15.95
C ARG A 86 -8.93 -14.08 15.89
N LEU A 87 -8.35 -14.43 14.74
CA LEU A 87 -7.54 -15.65 14.59
C LEU A 87 -6.30 -15.61 15.51
N VAL A 88 -5.57 -14.50 15.52
CA VAL A 88 -4.40 -14.34 16.37
C VAL A 88 -4.76 -14.42 17.85
N ASN A 89 -5.83 -13.77 18.27
CA ASN A 89 -6.31 -13.80 19.66
C ASN A 89 -6.80 -15.20 20.05
N LEU A 90 -7.48 -15.90 19.16
CA LEU A 90 -7.92 -17.27 19.40
C LEU A 90 -6.71 -18.19 19.66
N LEU A 91 -5.73 -18.18 18.77
CA LEU A 91 -4.52 -18.98 18.91
C LEU A 91 -3.75 -18.59 20.17
N GLY A 92 -3.61 -17.29 20.44
CA GLY A 92 -2.94 -16.80 21.66
C GLY A 92 -3.64 -17.20 22.96
N GLY A 93 -4.96 -17.37 22.92
CA GLY A 93 -5.79 -17.75 24.07
C GLY A 93 -5.95 -19.25 24.32
N LEU A 94 -5.23 -20.10 23.58
CA LEU A 94 -5.30 -21.56 23.69
C LEU A 94 -3.96 -22.19 24.15
N PRO A 95 -3.46 -21.87 25.36
CA PRO A 95 -2.15 -22.36 25.82
C PRO A 95 -2.09 -23.89 25.94
N ASP A 96 -3.17 -24.51 26.42
CA ASP A 96 -3.24 -25.99 26.59
C ASP A 96 -3.22 -26.75 25.26
N GLN A 97 -3.56 -26.08 24.17
CA GLN A 97 -3.54 -26.61 22.79
C GLN A 97 -2.33 -26.14 22.00
N GLN A 98 -1.30 -25.65 22.68
CA GLN A 98 -0.07 -25.13 22.05
C GLN A 98 -0.32 -23.97 21.05
N GLY A 99 -1.42 -23.24 21.21
CA GLY A 99 -1.79 -22.14 20.33
C GLY A 99 -0.74 -21.03 20.20
N PRO A 100 -0.14 -20.54 21.30
CA PRO A 100 0.95 -19.56 21.24
C PRO A 100 2.17 -20.05 20.45
N GLN A 101 2.54 -21.34 20.62
CA GLN A 101 3.66 -21.96 19.91
C GLN A 101 3.35 -22.06 18.40
N ALA A 102 2.13 -22.50 18.05
CA ALA A 102 1.67 -22.57 16.68
C ALA A 102 1.71 -21.18 16.00
N LEU A 103 1.25 -20.14 16.71
CA LEU A 103 1.30 -18.75 16.22
C LEU A 103 2.75 -18.27 16.00
N ALA A 104 3.66 -18.59 16.92
CA ALA A 104 5.06 -18.25 16.78
C ALA A 104 5.71 -18.94 15.56
N GLN A 105 5.41 -20.21 15.36
CA GLN A 105 5.86 -20.97 14.19
C GLN A 105 5.28 -20.44 12.88
N MET A 106 4.00 -20.06 12.85
CA MET A 106 3.39 -19.42 11.68
C MET A 106 4.12 -18.11 11.32
N ARG A 107 4.42 -17.28 12.33
CA ARG A 107 5.16 -16.02 12.12
C ARG A 107 6.58 -16.28 11.61
N ALA A 108 7.29 -17.26 12.16
CA ALA A 108 8.63 -17.60 11.72
C ALA A 108 8.64 -18.09 10.26
N ARG A 109 7.69 -18.95 9.86
CA ARG A 109 7.53 -19.36 8.46
C ARG A 109 7.20 -18.17 7.55
N GLY A 110 6.37 -17.24 8.00
CA GLY A 110 6.03 -16.03 7.27
C GLY A 110 7.22 -15.08 7.10
N GLN A 111 8.07 -14.94 8.13
CA GLN A 111 9.26 -14.10 8.10
C GLN A 111 10.23 -14.51 6.99
N ARG A 112 10.38 -15.80 6.73
CA ARG A 112 11.20 -16.28 5.62
C ARG A 112 10.83 -15.66 4.27
N TRP A 113 9.55 -15.49 3.99
CA TRP A 113 9.09 -14.87 2.74
C TRP A 113 9.44 -13.39 2.69
N LEU A 114 9.35 -12.69 3.82
CA LEU A 114 9.74 -11.27 3.90
C LEU A 114 11.26 -11.11 3.70
N ASP A 115 12.06 -12.02 4.25
CA ASP A 115 13.51 -12.02 4.09
C ASP A 115 13.91 -12.27 2.62
N LEU A 116 13.23 -13.19 1.94
CA LEU A 116 13.43 -13.43 0.50
C LEU A 116 13.03 -12.20 -0.33
N ALA A 117 11.90 -11.56 -0.02
CA ALA A 117 11.48 -10.33 -0.69
C ALA A 117 12.49 -9.20 -0.47
N ALA A 118 13.02 -9.06 0.75
CA ALA A 118 14.04 -8.08 1.07
C ALA A 118 15.36 -8.33 0.30
N LEU A 119 15.75 -9.59 0.13
CA LEU A 119 16.91 -9.97 -0.68
C LEU A 119 16.71 -9.61 -2.15
N GLN A 120 15.51 -9.85 -2.68
CA GLN A 120 15.18 -9.49 -4.07
C GLN A 120 15.16 -7.97 -4.29
N ALA A 121 14.73 -7.21 -3.29
CA ALA A 121 14.67 -5.75 -3.35
C ALA A 121 16.04 -5.08 -3.18
N ARG A 122 17.08 -5.82 -2.75
CA ARG A 122 18.43 -5.26 -2.63
C ARG A 122 18.98 -4.91 -4.00
N PRO A 123 19.52 -3.70 -4.17
CA PRO A 123 20.20 -3.35 -5.43
C PRO A 123 21.36 -4.31 -5.67
N ARG A 124 21.42 -4.90 -6.85
CA ARG A 124 22.51 -5.81 -7.23
C ARG A 124 23.87 -5.13 -7.26
N MET A 125 23.87 -3.82 -7.45
CA MET A 125 25.05 -2.98 -7.49
C MET A 125 24.75 -1.64 -6.83
N ALA A 126 25.68 -1.16 -6.00
CA ALA A 126 25.58 0.19 -5.50
C ALA A 126 25.75 1.15 -6.68
N LEU A 127 24.66 1.78 -7.10
CA LEU A 127 24.73 2.81 -8.12
C LEU A 127 25.36 4.05 -7.48
N SER A 128 26.55 4.42 -7.97
CA SER A 128 27.10 5.73 -7.65
C SER A 128 26.13 6.79 -8.18
N PRO A 129 25.68 7.74 -7.36
CA PRO A 129 24.83 8.82 -7.87
C PRO A 129 25.56 9.52 -9.00
N ALA A 130 24.86 9.75 -10.11
CA ALA A 130 25.42 10.51 -11.20
C ALA A 130 25.90 11.87 -10.69
N PRO A 131 27.14 12.30 -11.05
CA PRO A 131 27.62 13.60 -10.64
C PRO A 131 26.64 14.67 -11.12
N ARG A 132 26.38 15.66 -10.28
CA ARG A 132 25.55 16.79 -10.66
C ARG A 132 26.17 17.43 -11.92
N PRO A 133 25.44 17.56 -13.03
CA PRO A 133 25.96 18.23 -14.18
C PRO A 133 26.32 19.67 -13.79
N SER A 134 27.56 20.05 -14.01
CA SER A 134 28.06 21.42 -13.79
C SER A 134 28.58 21.97 -15.11
N PRO A 135 27.66 22.28 -16.03
CA PRO A 135 28.12 22.87 -17.31
C PRO A 135 28.77 24.22 -17.05
N ILE A 136 29.91 24.44 -17.72
CA ILE A 136 30.54 25.77 -17.72
C ILE A 136 29.63 26.68 -18.55
N PRO A 137 29.00 27.69 -17.95
CA PRO A 137 28.14 28.58 -18.70
C PRO A 137 28.99 29.35 -19.75
N PRO A 138 28.41 29.62 -20.92
CA PRO A 138 29.11 30.48 -21.89
C PRO A 138 29.38 31.82 -21.24
N ALA A 139 30.56 32.38 -21.49
CA ALA A 139 30.95 33.69 -20.98
C ALA A 139 29.91 34.74 -21.39
N PRO A 140 29.29 35.45 -20.45
CA PRO A 140 28.20 36.37 -20.76
C PRO A 140 28.73 37.55 -21.55
N ALA A 141 28.34 37.63 -22.83
CA ALA A 141 28.63 38.80 -23.66
C ALA A 141 27.56 39.89 -23.42
N LEU A 142 27.40 40.31 -22.19
CA LEU A 142 26.46 41.39 -21.81
C LEU A 142 27.09 42.73 -22.22
N ARG A 143 26.88 43.12 -23.47
CA ARG A 143 27.42 44.40 -24.01
C ARG A 143 26.56 45.61 -23.68
N GLN A 144 25.28 45.40 -23.38
CA GLN A 144 24.35 46.48 -23.07
C GLN A 144 23.32 45.99 -22.07
N MET A 145 23.06 46.77 -21.04
CA MET A 145 22.03 46.54 -20.04
C MET A 145 21.27 47.82 -19.73
N SER A 146 19.96 47.74 -19.54
CA SER A 146 19.17 48.86 -19.06
C SER A 146 19.39 49.09 -17.57
N VAL A 147 19.09 50.28 -17.07
CA VAL A 147 19.22 50.62 -15.63
C VAL A 147 18.31 49.68 -14.77
N THR A 148 17.17 49.33 -15.28
CA THR A 148 16.24 48.37 -14.59
C THR A 148 16.82 46.96 -14.57
N GLU A 149 17.53 46.53 -15.59
CA GLU A 149 18.21 45.23 -15.64
C GLU A 149 19.38 45.16 -14.68
N VAL A 150 20.11 46.24 -14.46
CA VAL A 150 21.16 46.29 -13.44
C VAL A 150 20.59 46.01 -12.04
N ARG A 151 19.46 46.60 -11.73
CA ARG A 151 18.75 46.32 -10.45
C ARG A 151 18.30 44.85 -10.39
N ASN A 152 17.80 44.32 -11.48
CA ASN A 152 17.37 42.89 -11.54
C ASN A 152 18.61 41.98 -11.44
N LEU A 153 19.74 42.32 -12.02
CA LEU A 153 20.97 41.54 -11.90
C LEU A 153 21.44 41.42 -10.43
N ILE A 154 21.30 42.49 -9.66
CA ILE A 154 21.67 42.47 -8.24
C ILE A 154 20.70 41.60 -7.45
N ARG A 155 19.41 41.64 -7.79
CA ARG A 155 18.36 40.95 -7.08
C ARG A 155 18.20 39.46 -7.49
N ASP A 156 18.29 39.18 -8.79
CA ASP A 156 18.15 37.84 -9.39
C ASP A 156 19.04 37.76 -10.64
N PRO A 157 20.33 37.42 -10.45
CA PRO A 157 21.28 37.30 -11.55
C PRO A 157 20.94 36.20 -12.53
N TYR A 158 20.26 35.13 -12.06
CA TYR A 158 19.87 34.04 -12.92
C TYR A 158 18.79 34.43 -13.94
N ALA A 159 17.82 35.23 -13.56
CA ALA A 159 16.79 35.72 -14.49
C ALA A 159 17.39 36.55 -15.64
N VAL A 160 18.40 37.37 -15.35
CA VAL A 160 19.11 38.12 -16.37
C VAL A 160 19.92 37.20 -17.27
N TYR A 161 20.65 36.22 -16.68
CA TYR A 161 21.42 35.22 -17.44
C TYR A 161 20.50 34.38 -18.34
N ALA A 162 19.42 33.86 -17.81
CA ALA A 162 18.45 33.05 -18.57
C ALA A 162 17.90 33.80 -19.79
N ARG A 163 17.52 35.05 -19.59
CA ARG A 163 16.94 35.88 -20.66
C ARG A 163 17.98 36.34 -21.68
N ARG A 164 19.14 36.84 -21.23
CA ARG A 164 20.13 37.51 -22.09
C ARG A 164 21.19 36.59 -22.68
N VAL A 165 21.56 35.55 -21.96
CA VAL A 165 22.59 34.60 -22.39
C VAL A 165 21.96 33.34 -22.97
N LEU A 166 20.98 32.76 -22.31
CA LEU A 166 20.31 31.55 -22.78
C LEU A 166 19.13 31.81 -23.74
N GLY A 167 18.68 33.05 -23.89
CA GLY A 167 17.60 33.42 -24.80
C GLY A 167 16.22 32.88 -24.40
N LEU A 168 16.05 32.47 -23.14
CA LEU A 168 14.77 31.93 -22.64
C LEU A 168 13.74 33.06 -22.53
N ARG A 169 12.55 32.78 -23.05
CA ARG A 169 11.38 33.69 -22.96
C ARG A 169 10.34 33.03 -22.05
N ALA A 170 9.69 33.84 -21.21
CA ALA A 170 8.55 33.39 -20.40
C ALA A 170 7.30 33.25 -21.28
#